data_95d3cd315aa433df06316498b17564d9
#
_entry.id   95d3cd315aa433df06316498b17564d9
#
_cell.length_a   1.000
_cell.length_b   1.000
_cell.length_c   1.000
_cell.angle_alpha   90.00
_cell.angle_beta   90.00
_cell.angle_gamma   90.00
#
_symmetry.space_group_name_H-M   'P 1'
#
loop_
_entity.id
_entity.type
_entity.pdbx_description
1 polymer ?
#
loop_
_entity_poly.entity_id
_entity_poly.type
_entity_poly.pdbx_seq_one_letter_code
_entity_poly.pdbx_strand_id
1 'polypeptide(L)'
;MSAPYDFQKITPNVYGSRRPVEGETVALLHISFEDRGLKLIETKSRAVRYNEIHELMITDEDTGPGKEADRVRAMGFFEIKKSGLIVVGDEVWIEDRFLGKLVGYDLTHMPNHMNILVRTDNLSEPILKVGDIIKFKSV
;
A
#
# COMPACT_ATOMS: atom_id res chain seq x y z
N MET A 1 -27.13 -9.04 11.17
CA MET A 1 -25.93 -9.69 11.68
C MET A 1 -24.71 -8.83 11.36
N SER A 2 -23.86 -8.67 12.32
CA SER A 2 -22.59 -8.04 12.04
C SER A 2 -21.75 -8.94 11.13
N ALA A 3 -20.78 -8.37 10.47
CA ALA A 3 -19.75 -9.13 9.78
C ALA A 3 -19.17 -10.18 10.73
N PRO A 4 -18.50 -11.21 10.21
CA PRO A 4 -17.84 -12.20 11.07
C PRO A 4 -16.89 -11.58 12.09
N TYR A 5 -16.47 -10.35 11.84
CA TYR A 5 -15.64 -9.59 12.76
C TYR A 5 -16.11 -8.13 12.76
N ASP A 6 -15.79 -7.44 13.84
CA ASP A 6 -16.06 -6.02 13.99
C ASP A 6 -14.81 -5.23 13.58
N PHE A 7 -14.93 -4.43 12.55
CA PHE A 7 -13.81 -3.64 12.03
C PHE A 7 -13.18 -2.73 13.08
N GLN A 8 -13.97 -2.23 14.02
CA GLN A 8 -13.45 -1.35 15.06
C GLN A 8 -12.58 -2.08 16.07
N LYS A 9 -12.75 -3.40 16.18
CA LYS A 9 -12.00 -4.24 17.11
C LYS A 9 -10.80 -4.92 16.46
N ILE A 10 -10.71 -4.89 15.13
CA ILE A 10 -9.59 -5.47 14.43
C ILE A 10 -8.39 -4.53 14.55
N THR A 11 -7.30 -5.06 15.07
CA THR A 11 -6.02 -4.36 15.19
C THR A 11 -4.94 -5.21 14.54
N PRO A 12 -3.75 -4.66 14.28
CA PRO A 12 -2.64 -5.46 13.76
C PRO A 12 -2.32 -6.68 14.63
N ASN A 13 -2.64 -6.65 15.93
CA ASN A 13 -2.40 -7.77 16.84
C ASN A 13 -3.29 -8.99 16.59
N VAL A 14 -4.38 -8.82 15.84
CA VAL A 14 -5.23 -9.94 15.42
C VAL A 14 -4.45 -10.88 14.50
N TYR A 15 -3.51 -10.34 13.75
CA TYR A 15 -2.75 -11.11 12.79
C TYR A 15 -1.50 -11.68 13.46
N GLY A 16 -1.34 -13.00 13.40
CA GLY A 16 -0.14 -13.66 13.87
C GLY A 16 1.03 -13.44 12.92
N SER A 17 2.01 -14.32 12.98
CA SER A 17 3.20 -14.23 12.12
C SER A 17 2.80 -14.31 10.64
N ARG A 18 3.42 -13.47 9.83
CA ARG A 18 3.20 -13.46 8.37
C ARG A 18 4.54 -13.38 7.66
N ARG A 19 4.63 -14.09 6.53
CA ARG A 19 5.81 -13.91 5.70
C ARG A 19 5.76 -12.55 5.01
N PRO A 20 6.91 -11.92 4.73
CA PRO A 20 6.93 -10.68 3.96
C PRO A 20 6.37 -10.88 2.56
N VAL A 21 5.70 -9.85 2.05
CA VAL A 21 5.26 -9.78 0.66
C VAL A 21 6.29 -8.97 -0.11
N GLU A 22 6.65 -9.42 -1.32
CA GLU A 22 7.61 -8.71 -2.16
C GLU A 22 7.06 -8.54 -3.56
N GLY A 23 7.35 -7.38 -4.16
CA GLY A 23 7.04 -7.11 -5.54
C GLY A 23 8.20 -6.43 -6.23
N GLU A 24 8.26 -6.60 -7.55
CA GLU A 24 9.31 -5.99 -8.36
C GLU A 24 8.72 -4.85 -9.18
N THR A 25 9.35 -3.69 -9.12
CA THR A 25 8.91 -2.52 -9.88
C THR A 25 9.06 -2.78 -11.37
N VAL A 26 7.97 -2.62 -12.12
CA VAL A 26 7.93 -2.90 -13.56
C VAL A 26 7.73 -1.64 -14.41
N ALA A 27 7.19 -0.56 -13.83
CA ALA A 27 6.97 0.69 -14.54
C ALA A 27 6.97 1.86 -13.56
N LEU A 28 7.48 3.01 -13.99
CA LEU A 28 7.51 4.21 -13.16
C LEU A 28 6.42 5.18 -13.57
N LEU A 29 5.95 5.94 -12.59
CA LEU A 29 5.05 7.07 -12.79
C LEU A 29 5.72 8.33 -12.24
N HIS A 30 5.42 9.48 -12.86
CA HIS A 30 5.98 10.76 -12.43
C HIS A 30 4.85 11.78 -12.35
N ILE A 31 3.92 11.57 -11.42
CA ILE A 31 2.78 12.45 -11.27
C ILE A 31 2.48 12.67 -9.78
N SER A 32 2.23 13.93 -9.43
CA SER A 32 1.81 14.32 -8.08
C SER A 32 0.48 15.04 -8.15
N PHE A 33 -0.32 14.86 -7.13
CA PHE A 33 -1.67 15.44 -7.04
C PHE A 33 -1.80 16.23 -5.74
N GLU A 34 -2.55 17.34 -5.78
CA GLU A 34 -2.97 18.05 -4.57
C GLU A 34 -4.43 17.72 -4.21
N ASP A 35 -5.23 17.35 -5.20
CA ASP A 35 -6.67 17.05 -5.01
C ASP A 35 -7.03 15.72 -5.66
N ARG A 36 -6.31 14.66 -5.30
CA ARG A 36 -6.52 13.35 -5.96
C ARG A 36 -7.88 12.74 -5.62
N GLY A 37 -8.41 13.00 -4.41
CA GLY A 37 -9.66 12.41 -3.97
C GLY A 37 -9.60 10.88 -3.86
N LEU A 38 -8.46 10.36 -3.44
CA LEU A 38 -8.27 8.92 -3.25
C LEU A 38 -9.15 8.45 -2.10
N LYS A 39 -9.94 7.39 -2.31
CA LYS A 39 -10.87 6.89 -1.30
C LYS A 39 -10.40 5.54 -0.81
N LEU A 40 -9.99 5.49 0.45
CA LEU A 40 -9.47 4.26 1.03
C LEU A 40 -10.62 3.40 1.54
N ILE A 41 -10.58 2.12 1.21
CA ILE A 41 -11.59 1.17 1.73
C ILE A 41 -11.37 0.95 3.22
N GLU A 42 -12.39 0.41 3.89
CA GLU A 42 -12.32 0.18 5.34
C GLU A 42 -11.53 -1.07 5.70
N THR A 43 -11.37 -1.99 4.78
CA THR A 43 -10.66 -3.25 5.02
C THR A 43 -9.18 -2.97 5.25
N LYS A 44 -8.63 -3.55 6.33
CA LYS A 44 -7.24 -3.33 6.72
C LYS A 44 -6.26 -4.27 6.03
N SER A 45 -6.72 -5.40 5.52
CA SER A 45 -5.84 -6.39 4.92
C SER A 45 -6.26 -6.72 3.50
N ARG A 46 -5.26 -7.05 2.68
CA ARG A 46 -5.48 -7.52 1.30
C ARG A 46 -4.58 -8.71 1.03
N ALA A 47 -5.17 -9.76 0.49
CA ALA A 47 -4.38 -10.87 -0.07
C ALA A 47 -3.91 -10.45 -1.46
N VAL A 48 -2.62 -10.56 -1.70
CA VAL A 48 -2.03 -10.24 -3.00
C VAL A 48 -1.36 -11.48 -3.57
N ARG A 49 -1.60 -11.74 -4.84
CA ARG A 49 -1.19 -12.99 -5.50
C ARG A 49 0.00 -12.77 -6.41
N TYR A 50 0.76 -13.83 -6.59
CA TYR A 50 1.86 -13.87 -7.55
C TYR A 50 1.38 -13.40 -8.93
N ASN A 51 2.16 -12.55 -9.56
CA ASN A 51 1.91 -11.94 -10.87
C ASN A 51 0.83 -10.86 -10.92
N GLU A 52 0.16 -10.52 -9.82
CA GLU A 52 -0.66 -9.32 -9.82
C GLU A 52 0.22 -8.09 -9.91
N ILE A 53 -0.26 -7.08 -10.63
CA ILE A 53 0.42 -5.78 -10.73
C ILE A 53 -0.45 -4.76 -10.02
N HIS A 54 0.17 -3.98 -9.13
CA HIS A 54 -0.53 -2.94 -8.38
C HIS A 54 0.26 -1.63 -8.43
N GLU A 55 -0.41 -0.53 -8.14
CA GLU A 55 0.21 0.79 -8.14
C GLU A 55 0.63 1.19 -6.74
N LEU A 56 1.87 1.68 -6.61
CA LEU A 56 2.39 2.22 -5.36
C LEU A 56 2.23 3.73 -5.39
N MET A 57 1.51 4.24 -4.38
CA MET A 57 1.33 5.68 -4.17
C MET A 57 1.78 6.04 -2.77
N ILE A 58 2.24 7.29 -2.60
CA ILE A 58 2.66 7.79 -1.28
C ILE A 58 1.91 9.07 -0.95
N THR A 59 1.74 9.31 0.35
CA THR A 59 1.14 10.53 0.89
C THR A 59 1.87 10.93 2.16
N ASP A 60 1.82 12.23 2.48
CA ASP A 60 2.28 12.71 3.79
C ASP A 60 1.11 13.05 4.71
N GLU A 61 -0.11 12.77 4.27
CA GLU A 61 -1.32 13.06 5.06
C GLU A 61 -1.55 12.00 6.14
N ASP A 62 -2.15 12.42 7.24
CA ASP A 62 -2.66 11.51 8.25
C ASP A 62 -3.99 10.94 7.75
N THR A 63 -3.95 9.73 7.22
CA THR A 63 -5.12 9.07 6.66
C THR A 63 -5.09 7.58 6.96
N GLY A 64 -6.16 6.89 6.65
CA GLY A 64 -6.27 5.46 6.92
C GLY A 64 -7.56 4.89 6.37
N PRO A 65 -7.90 3.66 6.77
CA PRO A 65 -9.10 2.98 6.26
C PRO A 65 -10.36 3.82 6.41
N GLY A 66 -11.15 3.89 5.33
CA GLY A 66 -12.39 4.64 5.28
C GLY A 66 -12.23 6.14 5.09
N LYS A 67 -11.03 6.64 5.03
CA LYS A 67 -10.73 8.07 4.86
C LYS A 67 -10.27 8.35 3.43
N GLU A 68 -9.96 9.62 3.16
CA GLU A 68 -9.51 10.07 1.86
C GLU A 68 -8.06 10.57 1.93
N ALA A 69 -7.44 10.67 0.78
CA ALA A 69 -6.13 11.32 0.63
C ALA A 69 -6.14 12.13 -0.65
N ASP A 70 -5.68 13.37 -0.55
CA ASP A 70 -5.67 14.31 -1.67
C ASP A 70 -4.26 14.58 -2.17
N ARG A 71 -3.32 14.82 -1.27
CA ARG A 71 -1.94 15.07 -1.66
C ARG A 71 -1.21 13.73 -1.74
N VAL A 72 -1.05 13.26 -2.96
CA VAL A 72 -0.43 11.96 -3.21
C VAL A 72 0.54 12.05 -4.38
N ARG A 73 1.53 11.18 -4.37
CA ARG A 73 2.44 10.99 -5.49
C ARG A 73 2.35 9.55 -5.95
N ALA A 74 2.10 9.35 -7.24
CA ALA A 74 2.15 8.03 -7.84
C ALA A 74 3.60 7.70 -8.18
N MET A 75 4.10 6.59 -7.67
CA MET A 75 5.49 6.20 -7.86
C MET A 75 5.69 5.24 -9.01
N GLY A 76 4.82 4.26 -9.14
CA GLY A 76 4.96 3.27 -10.19
C GLY A 76 4.09 2.05 -9.96
N PHE A 77 4.28 1.07 -10.83
CA PHE A 77 3.62 -0.23 -10.74
C PHE A 77 4.63 -1.30 -10.38
N PHE A 78 4.19 -2.26 -9.59
CA PHE A 78 5.04 -3.38 -9.21
C PHE A 78 4.27 -4.69 -9.33
N GLU A 79 4.98 -5.74 -9.70
CA GLU A 79 4.44 -7.08 -9.88
C GLU A 79 4.77 -7.91 -8.65
N ILE A 80 3.75 -8.57 -8.08
CA ILE A 80 3.94 -9.39 -6.89
C ILE A 80 4.78 -10.62 -7.24
N LYS A 81 5.87 -10.82 -6.52
CA LYS A 81 6.78 -11.96 -6.68
C LYS A 81 6.70 -12.94 -5.52
N LYS A 82 6.41 -12.47 -4.31
CA LYS A 82 6.11 -13.30 -3.15
C LYS A 82 4.74 -12.91 -2.64
N SER A 83 3.78 -13.78 -2.83
CA SER A 83 2.40 -13.57 -2.43
C SER A 83 2.24 -13.63 -0.92
N GLY A 84 1.15 -13.09 -0.44
CA GLY A 84 0.80 -13.15 0.97
C GLY A 84 -0.22 -12.11 1.33
N LEU A 85 -0.24 -11.76 2.59
CA LEU A 85 -1.20 -10.83 3.16
C LEU A 85 -0.48 -9.54 3.56
N ILE A 86 -0.95 -8.41 3.05
CA ILE A 86 -0.48 -7.10 3.51
C ILE A 86 -1.55 -6.50 4.41
N VAL A 87 -1.12 -5.77 5.44
CA VAL A 87 -2.03 -5.22 6.46
C VAL A 87 -1.66 -3.77 6.73
N VAL A 88 -2.67 -2.93 6.89
CA VAL A 88 -2.46 -1.54 7.28
C VAL A 88 -1.59 -1.47 8.53
N GLY A 89 -0.56 -0.64 8.49
CA GLY A 89 0.46 -0.56 9.53
C GLY A 89 1.74 -1.31 9.19
N ASP A 90 1.73 -2.14 8.16
CA ASP A 90 2.96 -2.81 7.72
C ASP A 90 4.02 -1.80 7.33
N GLU A 91 5.27 -2.14 7.60
CA GLU A 91 6.40 -1.40 7.07
C GLU A 91 6.57 -1.69 5.59
N VAL A 92 6.81 -0.63 4.82
CA VAL A 92 7.07 -0.75 3.39
C VAL A 92 8.48 -0.26 3.11
N TRP A 93 9.23 -1.09 2.41
CA TRP A 93 10.63 -0.84 2.07
C TRP A 93 10.82 -0.88 0.56
N ILE A 94 11.68 -0.01 0.06
CA ILE A 94 12.19 -0.06 -1.32
C ILE A 94 13.65 -0.48 -1.21
N GLU A 95 13.96 -1.70 -1.63
CA GLU A 95 15.27 -2.31 -1.41
C GLU A 95 15.59 -2.28 0.09
N ASP A 96 16.69 -1.68 0.49
CA ASP A 96 17.08 -1.59 1.89
C ASP A 96 16.68 -0.24 2.54
N ARG A 97 15.85 0.56 1.86
CA ARG A 97 15.43 1.88 2.35
C ARG A 97 13.99 1.83 2.86
N PHE A 98 13.80 2.29 4.08
CA PHE A 98 12.45 2.39 4.65
C PHE A 98 11.67 3.49 3.93
N LEU A 99 10.49 3.13 3.40
CA LEU A 99 9.61 4.11 2.73
C LEU A 99 8.63 4.72 3.71
N GLY A 100 7.91 3.89 4.44
CA GLY A 100 6.86 4.36 5.34
C GLY A 100 5.96 3.23 5.79
N LYS A 101 4.75 3.61 6.21
CA LYS A 101 3.74 2.66 6.70
C LYS A 101 2.58 2.56 5.74
N LEU A 102 2.11 1.35 5.51
CA LEU A 102 0.91 1.09 4.71
C LEU A 102 -0.31 1.68 5.42
N VAL A 103 -1.08 2.53 4.72
CA VAL A 103 -2.25 3.20 5.33
C VAL A 103 -3.57 2.79 4.71
N GLY A 104 -3.59 2.21 3.52
CA GLY A 104 -4.84 1.76 2.94
C GLY A 104 -4.76 1.45 1.46
N TYR A 105 -5.94 1.15 0.92
CA TYR A 105 -6.09 0.72 -0.47
C TYR A 105 -7.25 1.46 -1.11
N ASP A 106 -7.08 1.86 -2.35
CA ASP A 106 -8.14 2.41 -3.18
C ASP A 106 -8.41 1.44 -4.32
N LEU A 107 -9.66 1.04 -4.50
CA LEU A 107 -10.05 0.02 -5.48
C LEU A 107 -10.71 0.61 -6.72
N THR A 108 -10.55 1.91 -6.97
CA THR A 108 -11.20 2.59 -8.09
C THR A 108 -10.89 1.93 -9.44
N HIS A 109 -9.68 1.41 -9.60
CA HIS A 109 -9.24 0.84 -10.87
C HIS A 109 -9.36 -0.69 -10.94
N MET A 110 -9.98 -1.32 -9.94
CA MET A 110 -10.22 -2.77 -10.02
C MET A 110 -11.24 -3.08 -11.11
N PRO A 111 -11.14 -4.22 -11.80
CA PRO A 111 -10.23 -5.34 -11.55
C PRO A 111 -8.82 -5.18 -12.14
N ASN A 112 -8.52 -4.05 -12.77
CA ASN A 112 -7.21 -3.85 -13.40
C ASN A 112 -6.08 -3.89 -12.37
N HIS A 113 -6.12 -2.98 -11.40
CA HIS A 113 -5.11 -2.94 -10.35
C HIS A 113 -5.65 -2.20 -9.13
N MET A 114 -5.00 -2.41 -8.00
CA MET A 114 -5.29 -1.72 -6.74
C MET A 114 -4.27 -0.61 -6.55
N ASN A 115 -4.72 0.52 -6.01
CA ASN A 115 -3.82 1.57 -5.55
C ASN A 115 -3.47 1.30 -4.09
N ILE A 116 -2.19 1.13 -3.82
CA ILE A 116 -1.67 0.85 -2.48
C ILE A 116 -1.00 2.11 -1.97
N LEU A 117 -1.52 2.65 -0.86
CA LEU A 117 -1.08 3.94 -0.34
C LEU A 117 -0.21 3.76 0.89
N VAL A 118 0.96 4.39 0.87
CA VAL A 118 1.95 4.37 1.94
C VAL A 118 2.14 5.80 2.44
N ARG A 119 2.13 5.98 3.77
CA ARG A 119 2.43 7.28 4.35
C ARG A 119 3.92 7.41 4.58
N THR A 120 4.49 8.51 4.11
CA THR A 120 5.89 8.88 4.29
C THR A 120 5.99 10.33 4.73
N ASP A 121 7.12 10.71 5.32
CA ASP A 121 7.25 12.08 5.86
C ASP A 121 7.57 13.11 4.79
N ASN A 122 8.17 12.69 3.67
CA ASN A 122 8.57 13.63 2.62
C ASN A 122 8.29 13.03 1.25
N LEU A 123 7.33 13.63 0.51
CA LEU A 123 6.89 13.09 -0.79
C LEU A 123 7.94 13.21 -1.89
N SER A 124 8.88 14.14 -1.77
CA SER A 124 9.86 14.38 -2.83
C SER A 124 11.13 13.53 -2.69
N GLU A 125 11.34 12.92 -1.52
CA GLU A 125 12.57 12.19 -1.21
C GLU A 125 12.65 10.79 -1.80
N PRO A 126 11.57 9.97 -1.77
CA PRO A 126 11.69 8.59 -2.22
C PRO A 126 12.00 8.47 -3.70
N ILE A 127 12.92 7.56 -4.01
CA ILE A 127 13.34 7.25 -5.37
C ILE A 127 12.98 5.80 -5.65
N LEU A 128 12.40 5.56 -6.83
CA LEU A 128 12.04 4.23 -7.29
C LEU A 128 12.64 4.02 -8.67
N LYS A 129 13.18 2.82 -8.91
CA LYS A 129 13.72 2.42 -10.21
C LYS A 129 13.06 1.15 -10.66
N VAL A 130 12.94 0.95 -11.97
CA VAL A 130 12.51 -0.35 -12.51
C VAL A 130 13.46 -1.42 -12.00
N GLY A 131 12.88 -2.50 -11.50
CA GLY A 131 13.65 -3.60 -10.90
C GLY A 131 13.78 -3.52 -9.38
N ASP A 132 13.51 -2.36 -8.78
CA ASP A 132 13.54 -2.25 -7.32
C ASP A 132 12.52 -3.17 -6.67
N ILE A 133 12.93 -3.83 -5.60
CA ILE A 133 12.04 -4.70 -4.82
C ILE A 133 11.34 -3.88 -3.75
N ILE A 134 10.01 -3.96 -3.77
CA ILE A 134 9.16 -3.35 -2.76
C ILE A 134 8.77 -4.46 -1.79
N LYS A 135 9.03 -4.26 -0.51
CA LYS A 135 8.77 -5.27 0.52
C LYS A 135 7.79 -4.73 1.55
N PHE A 136 6.78 -5.54 1.86
CA PHE A 136 5.82 -5.28 2.93
C PHE A 136 6.08 -6.28 4.04
N LYS A 137 6.28 -5.81 5.25
CA LYS A 137 6.50 -6.70 6.38
C LYS A 137 5.83 -6.18 7.65
N SER A 138 5.43 -7.12 8.50
CA SER A 138 4.82 -6.78 9.77
C SER A 138 5.79 -6.04 10.68
N VAL A 139 5.22 -5.21 11.51
CA VAL A 139 5.98 -4.43 12.49
C VAL A 139 6.40 -5.32 13.66
#